data_81fb2cd52a425f60fef4a0b0c7525d69
#
_entry.id   81fb2cd52a425f60fef4a0b0c7525d69
#
_cell.length_a   1.000
_cell.length_b   1.000
_cell.length_c   1.000
_cell.angle_alpha   90.00
_cell.angle_beta   90.00
_cell.angle_gamma   90.00
#
_symmetry.space_group_name_H-M   'P 1'
#
loop_
_entity.id
_entity.type
_entity.pdbx_description
1 polymer ?
#
loop_
_entity_poly.entity_id
_entity_poly.type
_entity_poly.pdbx_seq_one_letter_code
_entity_poly.pdbx_strand_id
1 'polypeptide(L)'
;MKVIFFDAAGTLFHVKGSVGEVYLHYAEKYGVRRTDESLSALNAAFRRAFREAPPPVFAVSDPTEIKRCERLWWFDIVHNVFYRVGMFNRFDDYFEEVFHAFGGPAHWALYPETSGVLKELKDRGLELGIISNFDTRLFNVLRGLGIAELFDTVTISSLAHAAKPAPQIFRLALEKHAVDPEEAVHVGDSIGDDVEGARLARLHGVLIDRQRMDSGEHKPSALQVLTIRTLNELPQLISTL
;
A
#
# COMPACT_ATOMS: atom_id res chain seq x y z
N MET A 1 -0.32 -16.31 -17.88
CA MET A 1 -0.36 -15.90 -16.47
C MET A 1 -1.34 -16.74 -15.69
N LYS A 2 -1.00 -17.13 -14.47
CA LYS A 2 -1.89 -17.88 -13.56
C LYS A 2 -2.32 -17.00 -12.37
N VAL A 3 -1.42 -16.16 -11.87
CA VAL A 3 -1.64 -15.32 -10.67
C VAL A 3 -1.30 -13.87 -10.96
N ILE A 4 -2.10 -12.97 -10.39
CA ILE A 4 -1.79 -11.55 -10.36
C ILE A 4 -1.75 -11.08 -8.91
N PHE A 5 -0.61 -10.56 -8.52
CA PHE A 5 -0.42 -9.91 -7.24
C PHE A 5 -0.57 -8.39 -7.37
N PHE A 6 -1.17 -7.78 -6.38
CA PHE A 6 -1.32 -6.33 -6.30
C PHE A 6 -0.67 -5.78 -5.03
N ASP A 7 -0.03 -4.63 -5.12
CA ASP A 7 0.10 -3.78 -3.96
C ASP A 7 -1.28 -3.24 -3.53
N ALA A 8 -1.38 -2.71 -2.34
CA ALA A 8 -2.65 -2.26 -1.75
C ALA A 8 -2.87 -0.74 -1.93
N ALA A 9 -2.25 0.07 -1.08
CA ALA A 9 -2.45 1.51 -1.04
C ALA A 9 -1.68 2.22 -2.16
N GLY A 10 -2.35 3.05 -2.96
CA GLY A 10 -1.78 3.64 -4.18
C GLY A 10 -2.10 2.83 -5.45
N THR A 11 -2.37 1.55 -5.30
CA THR A 11 -2.68 0.62 -6.40
C THR A 11 -4.17 0.28 -6.48
N LEU A 12 -4.75 -0.29 -5.43
CA LEU A 12 -6.16 -0.70 -5.36
C LEU A 12 -7.07 0.37 -4.75
N PHE A 13 -6.56 1.08 -3.78
CA PHE A 13 -7.27 2.12 -3.04
C PHE A 13 -6.31 3.21 -2.56
N HIS A 14 -6.88 4.32 -2.12
CA HIS A 14 -6.13 5.47 -1.62
C HIS A 14 -6.78 6.07 -0.38
N VAL A 15 -6.05 6.92 0.34
CA VAL A 15 -6.62 7.74 1.43
C VAL A 15 -7.55 8.78 0.81
N LYS A 16 -8.77 8.91 1.33
CA LYS A 16 -9.72 9.98 0.93
C LYS A 16 -9.10 11.35 1.23
N GLY A 17 -8.96 12.18 0.22
CA GLY A 17 -8.20 13.41 0.32
C GLY A 17 -6.71 13.15 0.53
N SER A 18 -6.19 13.44 1.69
CA SER A 18 -4.79 13.22 2.04
C SER A 18 -4.61 12.76 3.49
N VAL A 19 -3.44 12.17 3.81
CA VAL A 19 -3.10 11.80 5.20
C VAL A 19 -3.11 13.03 6.11
N GLY A 20 -2.62 14.18 5.63
CA GLY A 20 -2.64 15.44 6.39
C GLY A 20 -4.05 15.91 6.72
N GLU A 21 -5.03 15.73 5.81
CA GLU A 21 -6.43 16.04 6.08
C GLU A 21 -7.03 15.18 7.19
N VAL A 22 -6.75 13.87 7.17
CA VAL A 22 -7.17 12.97 8.24
C VAL A 22 -6.50 13.35 9.55
N TYR A 23 -5.20 13.60 9.54
CA TYR A 23 -4.47 14.03 10.74
C TYR A 23 -5.04 15.31 11.33
N LEU A 24 -5.31 16.34 10.51
CA LEU A 24 -5.92 17.59 10.97
C LEU A 24 -7.31 17.37 11.52
N HIS A 25 -8.14 16.58 10.87
CA HIS A 25 -9.51 16.31 11.33
C HIS A 25 -9.54 15.82 12.79
N TYR A 26 -8.61 14.94 13.17
CA TYR A 26 -8.53 14.48 14.55
C TYR A 26 -7.78 15.48 15.46
N ALA A 27 -6.76 16.17 14.95
CA ALA A 27 -5.94 17.09 15.73
C ALA A 27 -6.66 18.38 16.12
N GLU A 28 -7.72 18.78 15.38
CA GLU A 28 -8.56 19.93 15.71
C GLU A 28 -9.18 19.83 17.12
N LYS A 29 -9.55 18.61 17.57
CA LYS A 29 -10.06 18.35 18.93
C LYS A 29 -9.03 18.67 20.02
N TYR A 30 -7.76 18.67 19.67
CA TYR A 30 -6.62 18.91 20.56
C TYR A 30 -6.03 20.32 20.39
N GLY A 31 -6.75 21.21 19.70
CA GLY A 31 -6.40 22.63 19.56
C GLY A 31 -5.48 22.96 18.38
N VAL A 32 -5.18 21.99 17.50
CA VAL A 32 -4.44 22.26 16.27
C VAL A 32 -5.35 23.01 15.28
N ARG A 33 -4.87 24.15 14.76
CA ARG A 33 -5.65 24.93 13.78
C ARG A 33 -5.51 24.34 12.38
N ARG A 34 -6.65 24.22 11.69
CA ARG A 34 -6.67 23.87 10.26
C ARG A 34 -6.39 25.11 9.43
N THR A 35 -5.30 25.11 8.71
CA THR A 35 -4.94 26.09 7.67
C THR A 35 -4.31 25.37 6.49
N ASP A 36 -4.20 26.02 5.33
CA ASP A 36 -3.53 25.42 4.16
C ASP A 36 -2.05 25.16 4.44
N GLU A 37 -1.41 26.01 5.25
CA GLU A 37 -0.02 25.83 5.67
C GLU A 37 0.12 24.59 6.56
N SER A 38 -0.77 24.39 7.54
CA SER A 38 -0.72 23.24 8.44
C SER A 38 -0.99 21.95 7.67
N LEU A 39 -1.91 21.95 6.70
CA LEU A 39 -2.19 20.82 5.82
C LEU A 39 -0.97 20.46 4.96
N SER A 40 -0.39 21.45 4.31
CA SER A 40 0.81 21.27 3.47
C SER A 40 1.99 20.73 4.30
N ALA A 41 2.23 21.31 5.47
CA ALA A 41 3.29 20.90 6.39
C ALA A 41 3.11 19.45 6.87
N LEU A 42 1.89 19.07 7.26
CA LEU A 42 1.60 17.68 7.69
C LEU A 42 1.80 16.67 6.56
N ASN A 43 1.33 16.97 5.35
CA ASN A 43 1.54 16.08 4.20
C ASN A 43 3.03 15.94 3.86
N ALA A 44 3.79 17.03 3.91
CA ALA A 44 5.24 16.99 3.68
C ALA A 44 5.97 16.21 4.78
N ALA A 45 5.63 16.47 6.05
CA ALA A 45 6.21 15.78 7.19
C ALA A 45 5.89 14.27 7.18
N PHE A 46 4.64 13.90 6.82
CA PHE A 46 4.26 12.50 6.68
C PHE A 46 5.08 11.78 5.60
N ARG A 47 5.12 12.34 4.38
CA ARG A 47 5.93 11.74 3.29
C ARG A 47 7.39 11.56 3.68
N ARG A 48 7.94 12.48 4.46
CA ARG A 48 9.31 12.39 4.96
C ARG A 48 9.45 11.32 6.03
N ALA A 49 8.62 11.35 7.08
CA ALA A 49 8.66 10.40 8.19
C ALA A 49 8.46 8.96 7.72
N PHE A 50 7.49 8.74 6.81
CA PHE A 50 7.20 7.43 6.23
C PHE A 50 8.37 6.89 5.39
N ARG A 51 9.03 7.74 4.60
CA ARG A 51 10.20 7.36 3.80
C ARG A 51 11.44 7.05 4.65
N GLU A 52 11.61 7.75 5.77
CA GLU A 52 12.73 7.56 6.69
C GLU A 52 12.51 6.39 7.65
N ALA A 53 11.27 5.92 7.81
CA ALA A 53 10.95 4.79 8.66
C ALA A 53 11.51 3.47 8.08
N PRO A 54 12.03 2.56 8.93
CA PRO A 54 12.34 1.21 8.47
C PRO A 54 11.06 0.50 8.01
N PRO A 55 11.15 -0.49 7.12
CA PRO A 55 9.97 -1.25 6.72
C PRO A 55 9.33 -1.96 7.93
N PRO A 56 7.99 -2.17 7.95
CA PRO A 56 7.30 -2.82 9.06
C PRO A 56 7.55 -4.35 9.05
N VAL A 57 8.75 -4.72 9.47
CA VAL A 57 9.23 -6.10 9.62
C VAL A 57 9.67 -6.32 11.05
N PHE A 58 9.10 -7.32 11.71
CA PHE A 58 9.30 -7.56 13.13
C PHE A 58 9.83 -8.98 13.38
N ALA A 59 10.78 -9.14 14.29
CA ALA A 59 11.38 -10.42 14.64
C ALA A 59 10.55 -11.17 15.72
N VAL A 60 9.22 -11.11 15.62
CA VAL A 60 8.27 -11.74 16.54
C VAL A 60 7.19 -12.47 15.73
N SER A 61 6.72 -13.61 16.27
CA SER A 61 5.70 -14.44 15.58
C SER A 61 4.38 -14.54 16.37
N ASP A 62 4.36 -14.11 17.62
CA ASP A 62 3.11 -14.06 18.40
C ASP A 62 2.19 -12.96 17.84
N PRO A 63 0.91 -13.28 17.54
CA PRO A 63 -0.01 -12.31 16.93
C PRO A 63 -0.25 -11.05 17.77
N THR A 64 -0.19 -11.16 19.09
CA THR A 64 -0.39 -10.03 20.01
C THR A 64 0.83 -9.11 19.97
N GLU A 65 2.02 -9.71 19.99
CA GLU A 65 3.27 -8.95 19.89
C GLU A 65 3.44 -8.30 18.52
N ILE A 66 3.01 -8.96 17.42
CA ILE A 66 3.01 -8.35 16.07
C ILE A 66 2.16 -7.08 16.09
N LYS A 67 0.91 -7.14 16.56
CA LYS A 67 0.01 -5.97 16.65
C LYS A 67 0.59 -4.85 17.51
N ARG A 68 1.29 -5.21 18.59
CA ARG A 68 1.98 -4.24 19.44
C ARG A 68 3.13 -3.56 18.68
N CYS A 69 3.94 -4.33 17.95
CA CYS A 69 5.02 -3.79 17.12
C CYS A 69 4.47 -2.89 15.99
N GLU A 70 3.41 -3.32 15.30
CA GLU A 70 2.73 -2.50 14.29
C GLU A 70 2.26 -1.16 14.85
N ARG A 71 1.62 -1.18 16.04
CA ARG A 71 1.15 0.03 16.69
C ARG A 71 2.32 0.96 17.07
N LEU A 72 3.41 0.43 17.62
CA LEU A 72 4.59 1.23 17.98
C LEU A 72 5.26 1.81 16.73
N TRP A 73 5.38 1.05 15.66
CA TRP A 73 5.94 1.51 14.40
C TRP A 73 5.15 2.71 13.83
N TRP A 74 3.82 2.66 13.89
CA TRP A 74 2.98 3.79 13.48
C TRP A 74 3.06 4.94 14.48
N PHE A 75 3.18 4.65 15.78
CA PHE A 75 3.37 5.70 16.79
C PHE A 75 4.62 6.52 16.47
N ASP A 76 5.73 5.87 16.17
CA ASP A 76 6.98 6.55 15.83
C ASP A 76 6.84 7.43 14.58
N ILE A 77 6.14 6.95 13.55
CA ILE A 77 5.90 7.75 12.33
C ILE A 77 5.04 8.97 12.65
N VAL A 78 3.88 8.79 13.30
CA VAL A 78 2.95 9.89 13.59
C VAL A 78 3.59 10.88 14.57
N HIS A 79 4.30 10.39 15.58
CA HIS A 79 5.07 11.23 16.51
C HIS A 79 6.12 12.06 15.78
N ASN A 80 6.88 11.45 14.87
CA ASN A 80 7.89 12.13 14.07
C ASN A 80 7.28 13.22 13.15
N VAL A 81 6.07 12.99 12.62
CA VAL A 81 5.33 14.02 11.86
C VAL A 81 5.06 15.23 12.74
N PHE A 82 4.44 15.04 13.91
CA PHE A 82 4.06 16.15 14.79
C PHE A 82 5.26 16.75 15.52
N TYR A 83 6.32 16.02 15.78
CA TYR A 83 7.58 16.58 16.26
C TYR A 83 8.13 17.67 15.32
N ARG A 84 7.92 17.51 14.00
CA ARG A 84 8.37 18.47 12.97
C ARG A 84 7.44 19.66 12.78
N VAL A 85 6.14 19.45 12.92
CA VAL A 85 5.14 20.51 12.62
C VAL A 85 4.57 21.19 13.85
N GLY A 86 4.75 20.60 15.04
CA GLY A 86 4.30 21.10 16.33
C GLY A 86 3.55 20.05 17.14
N MET A 87 4.11 19.72 18.29
CA MET A 87 3.49 18.84 19.29
C MET A 87 2.39 19.56 20.06
N PHE A 88 1.43 18.82 20.58
CA PHE A 88 0.34 19.31 21.41
C PHE A 88 0.05 18.37 22.59
N ASN A 89 -0.72 18.87 23.55
CA ASN A 89 -1.08 18.07 24.73
C ASN A 89 -1.99 16.90 24.37
N ARG A 90 -1.87 15.78 25.11
CA ARG A 90 -2.66 14.56 24.90
C ARG A 90 -2.42 13.92 23.54
N PHE A 91 -1.18 13.98 23.07
CA PHE A 91 -0.80 13.37 21.79
C PHE A 91 -1.07 11.86 21.74
N ASP A 92 -0.90 11.15 22.86
CA ASP A 92 -1.16 9.71 22.94
C ASP A 92 -2.65 9.38 22.66
N ASP A 93 -3.57 10.16 23.23
CA ASP A 93 -5.01 9.99 22.97
C ASP A 93 -5.34 10.25 21.49
N TYR A 94 -4.75 11.29 20.92
CA TYR A 94 -4.87 11.61 19.50
C TYR A 94 -4.35 10.47 18.62
N PHE A 95 -3.18 9.92 18.95
CA PHE A 95 -2.59 8.83 18.20
C PHE A 95 -3.52 7.61 18.19
N GLU A 96 -4.10 7.23 19.31
CA GLU A 96 -5.05 6.11 19.37
C GLU A 96 -6.25 6.33 18.44
N GLU A 97 -6.83 7.54 18.43
CA GLU A 97 -7.95 7.85 17.52
C GLU A 97 -7.54 7.69 16.05
N VAL A 98 -6.40 8.25 15.66
CA VAL A 98 -5.90 8.19 14.28
C VAL A 98 -5.51 6.77 13.88
N PHE A 99 -4.84 6.04 14.77
CA PHE A 99 -4.43 4.65 14.52
C PHE A 99 -5.65 3.75 14.26
N HIS A 100 -6.70 3.89 15.07
CA HIS A 100 -7.95 3.16 14.87
C HIS A 100 -8.69 3.60 13.60
N ALA A 101 -8.69 4.90 13.30
CA ALA A 101 -9.36 5.46 12.13
C ALA A 101 -8.82 4.86 10.82
N PHE A 102 -7.50 4.71 10.69
CA PHE A 102 -6.87 4.07 9.53
C PHE A 102 -7.01 2.54 9.51
N GLY A 103 -7.45 1.93 10.61
CA GLY A 103 -7.73 0.50 10.69
C GLY A 103 -9.08 0.06 10.11
N GLY A 104 -9.91 1.01 9.68
CA GLY A 104 -11.22 0.77 9.06
C GLY A 104 -11.39 1.48 7.72
N PRO A 105 -12.50 1.27 7.01
CA PRO A 105 -12.69 1.77 5.64
C PRO A 105 -13.01 3.28 5.56
N ALA A 106 -13.26 3.96 6.69
CA ALA A 106 -13.79 5.32 6.69
C ALA A 106 -12.95 6.32 5.91
N HIS A 107 -11.63 6.20 6.02
CA HIS A 107 -10.65 7.10 5.38
C HIS A 107 -10.04 6.54 4.10
N TRP A 108 -10.53 5.39 3.60
CA TRP A 108 -10.04 4.78 2.38
C TRP A 108 -11.11 4.79 1.29
N ALA A 109 -10.70 4.90 0.04
CA ALA A 109 -11.57 4.80 -1.13
C ALA A 109 -10.91 3.94 -2.20
N LEU A 110 -11.69 3.04 -2.81
CA LEU A 110 -11.25 2.32 -4.00
C LEU A 110 -11.04 3.29 -5.15
N TYR A 111 -10.07 2.99 -6.00
CA TYR A 111 -10.10 3.59 -7.33
C TYR A 111 -11.33 3.08 -8.09
N PRO A 112 -11.97 3.92 -8.92
CA PRO A 112 -13.28 3.59 -9.50
C PRO A 112 -13.35 2.26 -10.26
N GLU A 113 -12.26 1.90 -10.93
CA GLU A 113 -12.16 0.69 -11.74
C GLU A 113 -11.82 -0.58 -10.95
N THR A 114 -11.31 -0.46 -9.72
CA THR A 114 -10.72 -1.57 -8.97
C THR A 114 -11.64 -2.78 -8.88
N SER A 115 -12.87 -2.61 -8.39
CA SER A 115 -13.79 -3.75 -8.21
C SER A 115 -14.19 -4.42 -9.53
N GLY A 116 -14.33 -3.64 -10.60
CA GLY A 116 -14.66 -4.15 -11.93
C GLY A 116 -13.54 -5.01 -12.50
N VAL A 117 -12.31 -4.49 -12.45
CA VAL A 117 -11.13 -5.19 -12.98
C VAL A 117 -10.84 -6.47 -12.19
N LEU A 118 -10.88 -6.42 -10.85
CA LEU A 118 -10.65 -7.62 -10.04
C LEU A 118 -11.65 -8.74 -10.36
N LYS A 119 -12.94 -8.41 -10.54
CA LYS A 119 -13.95 -9.39 -10.95
C LYS A 119 -13.68 -9.95 -12.35
N GLU A 120 -13.36 -9.09 -13.30
CA GLU A 120 -13.01 -9.51 -14.66
C GLU A 120 -11.82 -10.49 -14.67
N LEU A 121 -10.79 -10.23 -13.88
CA LEU A 121 -9.62 -11.12 -13.78
C LEU A 121 -10.00 -12.47 -13.14
N LYS A 122 -10.85 -12.47 -12.12
CA LYS A 122 -11.40 -13.70 -11.53
C LYS A 122 -12.24 -14.49 -12.53
N ASP A 123 -13.09 -13.82 -13.32
CA ASP A 123 -13.93 -14.43 -14.34
C ASP A 123 -13.10 -15.06 -15.49
N ARG A 124 -11.86 -14.57 -15.71
CA ARG A 124 -10.88 -15.18 -16.61
C ARG A 124 -10.16 -16.40 -16.00
N GLY A 125 -10.49 -16.79 -14.78
CA GLY A 125 -9.90 -17.93 -14.07
C GLY A 125 -8.53 -17.66 -13.46
N LEU A 126 -8.13 -16.39 -13.26
CA LEU A 126 -6.88 -16.03 -12.63
C LEU A 126 -7.02 -16.02 -11.10
N GLU A 127 -5.97 -16.46 -10.42
CA GLU A 127 -5.85 -16.26 -8.98
C GLU A 127 -5.37 -14.84 -8.68
N LEU A 128 -5.89 -14.25 -7.60
CA LEU A 128 -5.49 -12.90 -7.19
C LEU A 128 -4.90 -12.92 -5.79
N GLY A 129 -3.78 -12.23 -5.62
CA GLY A 129 -3.14 -12.07 -4.33
C GLY A 129 -2.77 -10.62 -4.03
N ILE A 130 -2.51 -10.34 -2.77
CA ILE A 130 -1.93 -9.06 -2.32
C ILE A 130 -0.52 -9.30 -1.81
N ILE A 131 0.43 -8.44 -2.21
CA ILE A 131 1.77 -8.32 -1.62
C ILE A 131 1.97 -6.85 -1.23
N SER A 132 1.97 -6.53 0.07
CA SER A 132 2.03 -5.14 0.51
C SER A 132 2.91 -4.92 1.73
N ASN A 133 3.63 -3.80 1.75
CA ASN A 133 4.32 -3.29 2.92
C ASN A 133 3.31 -2.64 3.88
N PHE A 134 2.41 -3.44 4.41
CA PHE A 134 1.31 -3.03 5.27
C PHE A 134 1.28 -3.87 6.55
N ASP A 135 0.43 -3.51 7.47
CA ASP A 135 0.18 -4.19 8.74
C ASP A 135 -1.17 -4.95 8.76
N THR A 136 -1.46 -5.64 9.86
CA THR A 136 -2.66 -6.48 9.99
C THR A 136 -3.99 -5.74 9.85
N ARG A 137 -4.02 -4.41 9.95
CA ARG A 137 -5.23 -3.60 9.73
C ARG A 137 -5.71 -3.67 8.28
N LEU A 138 -4.83 -4.04 7.33
CA LEU A 138 -5.20 -4.24 5.93
C LEU A 138 -6.40 -5.18 5.77
N PHE A 139 -6.48 -6.25 6.54
CA PHE A 139 -7.60 -7.20 6.46
C PHE A 139 -8.96 -6.54 6.75
N ASN A 140 -9.01 -5.61 7.71
CA ASN A 140 -10.24 -4.87 8.01
C ASN A 140 -10.56 -3.85 6.93
N VAL A 141 -9.54 -3.18 6.39
CA VAL A 141 -9.69 -2.23 5.28
C VAL A 141 -10.27 -2.93 4.05
N LEU A 142 -9.70 -4.06 3.63
CA LEU A 142 -10.18 -4.84 2.47
C LEU A 142 -11.63 -5.31 2.65
N ARG A 143 -11.97 -5.82 3.84
CA ARG A 143 -13.37 -6.21 4.17
C ARG A 143 -14.31 -5.01 4.10
N GLY A 144 -13.93 -3.90 4.71
CA GLY A 144 -14.75 -2.69 4.74
C GLY A 144 -14.91 -2.02 3.37
N LEU A 145 -13.95 -2.21 2.47
CA LEU A 145 -14.03 -1.77 1.07
C LEU A 145 -14.77 -2.76 0.16
N GLY A 146 -15.15 -3.95 0.67
CA GLY A 146 -15.92 -4.95 -0.06
C GLY A 146 -15.14 -5.70 -1.13
N ILE A 147 -13.81 -5.78 -1.03
CA ILE A 147 -12.95 -6.48 -2.01
C ILE A 147 -12.18 -7.66 -1.41
N ALA A 148 -12.31 -7.94 -0.12
CA ALA A 148 -11.54 -9.01 0.53
C ALA A 148 -11.74 -10.38 -0.12
N GLU A 149 -12.98 -10.74 -0.46
CA GLU A 149 -13.37 -12.04 -1.04
C GLU A 149 -12.90 -12.23 -2.50
N LEU A 150 -12.34 -11.19 -3.14
CA LEU A 150 -11.79 -11.29 -4.48
C LEU A 150 -10.35 -11.81 -4.48
N PHE A 151 -9.69 -11.83 -3.31
CA PHE A 151 -8.30 -12.27 -3.18
C PHE A 151 -8.21 -13.66 -2.57
N ASP A 152 -7.46 -14.52 -3.23
CA ASP A 152 -7.16 -15.88 -2.76
C ASP A 152 -6.13 -15.85 -1.64
N THR A 153 -5.19 -14.88 -1.69
CA THR A 153 -4.15 -14.72 -0.64
C THR A 153 -3.85 -13.25 -0.35
N VAL A 154 -3.40 -13.00 0.89
CA VAL A 154 -2.83 -11.73 1.32
C VAL A 154 -1.48 -11.98 1.99
N THR A 155 -0.44 -11.31 1.52
CA THR A 155 0.91 -11.37 2.06
C THR A 155 1.33 -9.96 2.44
N ILE A 156 1.49 -9.70 3.74
CA ILE A 156 1.88 -8.39 4.28
C ILE A 156 3.20 -8.48 5.03
N SER A 157 3.97 -7.42 4.97
CA SER A 157 5.33 -7.38 5.51
C SER A 157 5.42 -7.71 7.00
N SER A 158 4.46 -7.23 7.81
CA SER A 158 4.46 -7.48 9.25
C SER A 158 4.29 -8.94 9.65
N LEU A 159 3.63 -9.76 8.79
CA LEU A 159 3.44 -11.21 9.00
C LEU A 159 4.45 -12.05 8.22
N ALA A 160 4.98 -11.52 7.11
CA ALA A 160 5.91 -12.24 6.23
C ALA A 160 7.35 -12.20 6.75
N HIS A 161 7.65 -11.43 7.77
CA HIS A 161 9.01 -11.15 8.24
C HIS A 161 9.95 -10.66 7.12
N ALA A 162 9.38 -10.11 6.05
CA ALA A 162 10.07 -9.56 4.90
C ALA A 162 9.20 -8.48 4.26
N ALA A 163 9.82 -7.44 3.69
CA ALA A 163 9.15 -6.35 3.03
C ALA A 163 9.64 -6.19 1.59
N LYS A 164 8.83 -5.69 0.68
CA LYS A 164 9.27 -5.23 -0.63
C LYS A 164 10.36 -4.15 -0.46
N PRO A 165 11.42 -4.14 -1.28
CA PRO A 165 11.64 -4.95 -2.48
C PRO A 165 12.35 -6.29 -2.25
N ALA A 166 12.50 -6.76 -1.00
CA ALA A 166 13.18 -8.02 -0.74
C ALA A 166 12.44 -9.19 -1.42
N PRO A 167 13.15 -10.05 -2.20
CA PRO A 167 12.50 -11.13 -2.97
C PRO A 167 11.80 -12.17 -2.09
N GLN A 168 12.09 -12.21 -0.80
CA GLN A 168 11.50 -13.15 0.15
C GLN A 168 9.98 -13.00 0.25
N ILE A 169 9.45 -11.77 0.30
CA ILE A 169 8.00 -11.54 0.43
C ILE A 169 7.25 -12.03 -0.82
N PHE A 170 7.85 -11.85 -2.01
CA PHE A 170 7.30 -12.33 -3.26
C PHE A 170 7.31 -13.86 -3.34
N ARG A 171 8.41 -14.51 -2.92
CA ARG A 171 8.51 -15.98 -2.87
C ARG A 171 7.46 -16.59 -1.94
N LEU A 172 7.26 -16.01 -0.74
CA LEU A 172 6.21 -16.44 0.17
C LEU A 172 4.80 -16.31 -0.43
N ALA A 173 4.58 -15.28 -1.25
CA ALA A 173 3.31 -15.14 -1.97
C ALA A 173 3.15 -16.19 -3.06
N LEU A 174 4.19 -16.47 -3.86
CA LEU A 174 4.19 -17.50 -4.90
C LEU A 174 3.94 -18.90 -4.31
N GLU A 175 4.58 -19.22 -3.19
CA GLU A 175 4.41 -20.52 -2.48
C GLU A 175 2.95 -20.79 -2.10
N LYS A 176 2.18 -19.74 -1.74
CA LYS A 176 0.76 -19.89 -1.41
C LYS A 176 -0.11 -20.26 -2.62
N HIS A 177 0.36 -19.99 -3.82
CA HIS A 177 -0.34 -20.27 -5.09
C HIS A 177 0.25 -21.47 -5.84
N ALA A 178 1.37 -22.02 -5.37
CA ALA A 178 2.09 -23.12 -6.02
C ALA A 178 2.39 -22.87 -7.52
N VAL A 179 2.84 -21.65 -7.86
CA VAL A 179 3.15 -21.22 -9.23
C VAL A 179 4.62 -20.84 -9.38
N ASP A 180 5.13 -20.98 -10.61
CA ASP A 180 6.44 -20.49 -10.95
C ASP A 180 6.44 -18.97 -11.08
N PRO A 181 7.55 -18.27 -10.75
CA PRO A 181 7.62 -16.81 -10.81
C PRO A 181 7.23 -16.21 -12.16
N GLU A 182 7.59 -16.87 -13.26
CA GLU A 182 7.32 -16.44 -14.63
C GLU A 182 5.83 -16.55 -15.01
N GLU A 183 5.03 -17.24 -14.22
CA GLU A 183 3.57 -17.36 -14.39
C GLU A 183 2.79 -16.31 -13.61
N ALA A 184 3.50 -15.41 -12.91
CA ALA A 184 2.92 -14.40 -12.03
C ALA A 184 3.30 -12.98 -12.44
N VAL A 185 2.37 -12.05 -12.22
CA VAL A 185 2.56 -10.60 -12.38
C VAL A 185 2.40 -9.93 -11.03
N HIS A 186 3.21 -8.93 -10.72
CA HIS A 186 2.98 -8.00 -9.61
C HIS A 186 2.72 -6.59 -10.13
N VAL A 187 1.64 -5.99 -9.70
CA VAL A 187 1.21 -4.63 -10.06
C VAL A 187 1.30 -3.73 -8.84
N GLY A 188 2.03 -2.63 -8.95
CA GLY A 188 2.16 -1.67 -7.86
C GLY A 188 2.57 -0.28 -8.34
N ASP A 189 2.54 0.71 -7.43
CA ASP A 189 2.80 2.12 -7.75
C ASP A 189 4.25 2.57 -7.47
N SER A 190 5.08 1.69 -6.89
CA SER A 190 6.48 1.96 -6.59
C SER A 190 7.42 1.24 -7.55
N ILE A 191 8.26 2.00 -8.26
CA ILE A 191 9.31 1.40 -9.11
C ILE A 191 10.25 0.54 -8.25
N GLY A 192 10.70 1.05 -7.09
CA GLY A 192 11.66 0.36 -6.24
C GLY A 192 11.08 -0.86 -5.54
N ASP A 193 9.95 -0.69 -4.86
CA ASP A 193 9.39 -1.75 -4.03
C ASP A 193 8.66 -2.81 -4.87
N ASP A 194 7.86 -2.36 -5.86
CA ASP A 194 7.00 -3.27 -6.62
C ASP A 194 7.68 -3.82 -7.86
N VAL A 195 8.15 -2.95 -8.76
CA VAL A 195 8.68 -3.39 -10.06
C VAL A 195 10.04 -4.07 -9.89
N GLU A 196 10.98 -3.42 -9.22
CA GLU A 196 12.31 -3.99 -8.98
C GLU A 196 12.25 -5.19 -8.03
N GLY A 197 11.38 -5.14 -6.99
CA GLY A 197 11.16 -6.26 -6.09
C GLY A 197 10.62 -7.50 -6.82
N ALA A 198 9.62 -7.33 -7.68
CA ALA A 198 9.08 -8.39 -8.52
C ALA A 198 10.16 -8.96 -9.43
N ARG A 199 10.93 -8.10 -10.12
CA ARG A 199 12.04 -8.52 -10.99
C ARG A 199 13.12 -9.33 -10.24
N LEU A 200 13.48 -8.90 -9.03
CA LEU A 200 14.44 -9.64 -8.19
C LEU A 200 13.94 -11.03 -7.78
N ALA A 201 12.61 -11.17 -7.71
CA ALA A 201 11.96 -12.45 -7.44
C ALA A 201 11.56 -13.20 -8.71
N ARG A 202 11.88 -12.68 -9.91
CA ARG A 202 11.63 -13.22 -11.25
C ARG A 202 10.16 -13.21 -11.69
N LEU A 203 9.31 -12.39 -11.05
CA LEU A 203 7.97 -12.11 -11.52
C LEU A 203 8.00 -11.01 -12.59
N HIS A 204 6.92 -10.93 -13.37
CA HIS A 204 6.66 -9.76 -14.20
C HIS A 204 6.23 -8.58 -13.31
N GLY A 205 6.95 -7.46 -13.37
CA GLY A 205 6.62 -6.23 -12.66
C GLY A 205 5.86 -5.26 -13.57
N VAL A 206 4.73 -4.74 -13.11
CA VAL A 206 3.93 -3.72 -13.81
C VAL A 206 3.79 -2.50 -12.89
N LEU A 207 4.25 -1.35 -13.38
CA LEU A 207 4.06 -0.07 -12.70
C LEU A 207 2.66 0.47 -13.01
N ILE A 208 1.91 0.84 -12.00
CA ILE A 208 0.74 1.68 -12.16
C ILE A 208 1.11 3.14 -11.82
N ASP A 209 1.20 3.99 -12.84
CA ASP A 209 1.50 5.42 -12.69
C ASP A 209 0.24 6.26 -12.93
N ARG A 210 -0.52 6.48 -11.87
CA ARG A 210 -1.79 7.20 -11.88
C ARG A 210 -1.64 8.71 -12.07
N GLN A 211 -0.44 9.25 -11.89
CA GLN A 211 -0.17 10.68 -12.01
C GLN A 211 0.42 11.08 -13.35
N ARG A 212 0.74 10.09 -14.20
CA ARG A 212 1.35 10.34 -15.50
C ARG A 212 0.39 11.14 -16.40
N MET A 213 0.58 12.46 -16.43
CA MET A 213 -0.06 13.34 -17.40
C MET A 213 0.44 12.99 -18.80
N ASP A 214 -0.36 13.26 -19.84
CA ASP A 214 0.00 13.11 -21.26
C ASP A 214 1.10 14.10 -21.71
N SER A 215 2.16 14.25 -20.95
CA SER A 215 3.38 14.88 -21.43
C SER A 215 4.05 13.85 -22.34
N GLY A 216 3.99 14.09 -23.65
CA GLY A 216 4.53 13.21 -24.69
C GLY A 216 6.06 12.96 -24.64
N GLU A 217 6.67 13.18 -23.51
CA GLU A 217 8.07 12.89 -23.25
C GLU A 217 8.21 11.49 -22.62
N HIS A 218 8.41 10.50 -23.48
CA HIS A 218 9.10 9.28 -23.09
C HIS A 218 10.52 9.66 -22.66
N LYS A 219 10.78 9.82 -21.35
CA LYS A 219 12.14 9.64 -20.85
C LYS A 219 12.40 8.13 -20.94
N PRO A 220 13.28 7.66 -21.82
CA PRO A 220 13.65 6.25 -21.82
C PRO A 220 14.36 5.97 -20.48
N SER A 221 13.67 5.29 -19.58
CA SER A 221 14.33 4.57 -18.50
C SER A 221 15.15 3.47 -19.17
N ALA A 222 16.37 3.25 -18.72
CA ALA A 222 17.27 2.21 -19.25
C ALA A 222 16.70 0.79 -19.11
N LEU A 223 15.63 0.62 -18.36
CA LEU A 223 14.78 -0.57 -18.23
C LEU A 223 13.41 -0.24 -18.81
N GLN A 224 12.96 -1.04 -19.78
CA GLN A 224 11.61 -0.92 -20.35
C GLN A 224 10.61 -1.47 -19.33
N VAL A 225 10.14 -0.58 -18.41
CA VAL A 225 9.17 -0.92 -17.37
C VAL A 225 7.78 -0.96 -18.00
N LEU A 226 7.10 -2.09 -17.87
CA LEU A 226 5.69 -2.20 -18.24
C LEU A 226 4.89 -1.24 -17.36
N THR A 227 4.22 -0.28 -17.97
CA THR A 227 3.52 0.80 -17.24
C THR A 227 2.09 0.93 -17.71
N ILE A 228 1.16 0.98 -16.77
CA ILE A 228 -0.25 1.30 -16.98
C ILE A 228 -0.63 2.56 -16.19
N ARG A 229 -1.70 3.25 -16.60
CA ARG A 229 -2.23 4.44 -15.89
C ARG A 229 -3.41 4.10 -14.99
N THR A 230 -4.13 3.06 -15.36
CA THR A 230 -5.33 2.57 -14.67
C THR A 230 -5.36 1.05 -14.76
N LEU A 231 -5.97 0.41 -13.78
CA LEU A 231 -6.13 -1.04 -13.79
C LEU A 231 -6.97 -1.55 -14.97
N ASN A 232 -7.79 -0.69 -15.63
CA ASN A 232 -8.51 -1.06 -16.84
C ASN A 232 -7.62 -1.54 -18.00
N GLU A 233 -6.33 -1.14 -18.00
CA GLU A 233 -5.38 -1.55 -19.04
C GLU A 233 -4.79 -2.95 -18.77
N LEU A 234 -4.87 -3.42 -17.52
CA LEU A 234 -4.22 -4.65 -17.07
C LEU A 234 -4.75 -5.91 -17.78
N PRO A 235 -6.08 -6.12 -17.98
CA PRO A 235 -6.59 -7.31 -18.64
C PRO A 235 -6.07 -7.51 -20.07
N GLN A 236 -5.82 -6.42 -20.79
CA GLN A 236 -5.22 -6.49 -22.13
C GLN A 236 -3.72 -6.75 -22.04
N LEU A 237 -3.00 -6.06 -21.15
CA LEU A 237 -1.56 -6.20 -20.98
C LEU A 237 -1.16 -7.64 -20.66
N ILE A 238 -1.83 -8.28 -19.71
CA ILE A 238 -1.50 -9.66 -19.29
C ILE A 238 -1.77 -10.70 -20.39
N SER A 239 -2.60 -10.39 -21.37
CA SER A 239 -2.83 -11.27 -22.53
C SER A 239 -1.66 -11.28 -23.51
N THR A 240 -0.69 -10.37 -23.35
CA THR A 240 0.52 -10.26 -24.18
C THR A 240 1.77 -10.80 -23.49
N LEU A 241 1.69 -11.15 -22.21
CA LEU A 241 2.74 -11.78 -21.42
C LEU A 241 2.56 -13.30 -21.41
#